data_2243004281379a58e164029169350a0e
#
_entry.id   2243004281379a58e164029169350a0e
#
_cell.length_a   1.000
_cell.length_b   1.000
_cell.length_c   1.000
_cell.angle_alpha   90.00
_cell.angle_beta   90.00
_cell.angle_gamma   90.00
#
_symmetry.space_group_name_H-M   'P 1'
#
loop_
_entity.id
_entity.type
_entity.pdbx_description
1 polymer ?
#
loop_
_entity_poly.entity_id
_entity_poly.type
_entity_poly.pdbx_seq_one_letter_code
_entity_poly.pdbx_strand_id
1 'polypeptide(L)'
;MQVTGVILAGGKSRRMGRDKAFLPFGTGLLIERVIEVVQQVTADVILITNTPERYQRFGLPMFSDVIAEAGSLGGIYTGLVSAKTPYSLCLACDMPFVKPTFLRFLCGTAAEADVVIPRNAEDFQPLCAVYSQVCRDPIRHKIEVGQLKITGFFDQVRVRVIDGNLLARDDPHNIMFFNANTPEEYTKAQHMFEERH
;
A
#
# COMPACT_ATOMS: atom_id res chain seq x y z
N MET A 1 -18.62 -3.32 5.04
CA MET A 1 -17.86 -2.21 5.66
C MET A 1 -17.35 -1.31 4.53
N GLN A 2 -17.37 0.02 4.73
CA GLN A 2 -16.90 0.96 3.71
C GLN A 2 -15.40 1.21 3.88
N VAL A 3 -14.64 0.85 2.85
CA VAL A 3 -13.17 1.00 2.80
C VAL A 3 -12.80 1.66 1.47
N THR A 4 -11.98 2.69 1.50
CA THR A 4 -11.36 3.26 0.30
C THR A 4 -10.03 2.59 0.05
N GLY A 5 -9.80 2.11 -1.18
CA GLY A 5 -8.48 1.69 -1.64
C GLY A 5 -7.58 2.89 -1.88
N VAL A 6 -6.43 2.93 -1.25
CA VAL A 6 -5.44 4.00 -1.38
C VAL A 6 -4.16 3.40 -1.98
N ILE A 7 -3.89 3.73 -3.23
CA ILE A 7 -2.67 3.27 -3.91
C ILE A 7 -1.61 4.37 -3.78
N LEU A 8 -0.49 4.00 -3.18
CA LEU A 8 0.64 4.90 -2.97
C LEU A 8 1.61 4.79 -4.15
N ALA A 9 1.50 5.74 -5.09
CA ALA A 9 2.32 5.82 -6.29
C ALA A 9 3.16 7.09 -6.27
N GLY A 10 4.06 7.14 -5.35
CA GLY A 10 4.99 8.24 -5.17
C GLY A 10 6.22 7.75 -4.44
N GLY A 11 7.31 8.38 -4.71
CA GLY A 11 8.58 8.06 -4.10
C GLY A 11 9.69 8.45 -5.06
N LYS A 12 10.77 8.98 -4.52
CA LYS A 12 11.98 9.25 -5.30
C LYS A 12 12.57 7.90 -5.69
N SER A 13 12.09 7.29 -6.80
CA SER A 13 12.65 6.04 -7.40
C SER A 13 14.09 6.25 -7.88
N ARG A 14 14.92 6.88 -7.03
CA ARG A 14 16.31 7.29 -7.34
C ARG A 14 17.18 6.09 -7.74
N ARG A 15 16.86 4.90 -7.22
CA ARG A 15 17.65 3.67 -7.46
C ARG A 15 17.35 3.02 -8.81
N MET A 16 16.15 3.23 -9.37
CA MET A 16 15.71 2.62 -10.63
C MET A 16 15.95 3.52 -11.84
N GLY A 17 16.28 4.82 -11.66
CA GLY A 17 16.41 5.79 -12.77
C GLY A 17 15.09 6.03 -13.55
N ARG A 18 14.06 5.21 -13.29
CA ARG A 18 12.71 5.27 -13.90
C ARG A 18 11.68 5.09 -12.80
N ASP A 19 10.47 5.58 -13.06
CA ASP A 19 9.34 5.35 -12.17
C ASP A 19 8.89 3.89 -12.28
N LYS A 20 9.10 3.12 -11.21
CA LYS A 20 8.83 1.69 -11.16
C LYS A 20 7.37 1.34 -11.44
N ALA A 21 6.44 2.24 -11.15
CA ALA A 21 5.02 2.04 -11.41
C ALA A 21 4.71 1.73 -12.89
N PHE A 22 5.52 2.28 -13.80
CA PHE A 22 5.37 2.13 -15.26
C PHE A 22 6.25 1.03 -15.87
N LEU A 23 6.86 0.18 -15.07
CA LEU A 23 7.60 -0.97 -15.59
C LEU A 23 6.62 -2.04 -16.10
N PRO A 24 6.92 -2.69 -17.24
CA PRO A 24 6.11 -3.80 -17.76
C PRO A 24 6.01 -4.94 -16.74
N PHE A 25 4.80 -5.46 -16.49
CA PHE A 25 4.59 -6.60 -15.61
C PHE A 25 3.44 -7.47 -16.11
N GLY A 26 3.73 -8.70 -16.49
CA GLY A 26 2.78 -9.54 -17.20
C GLY A 26 2.36 -8.89 -18.53
N THR A 27 1.06 -8.76 -18.77
CA THR A 27 0.50 -8.16 -20.00
C THR A 27 0.32 -6.64 -19.91
N GLY A 28 0.66 -6.02 -18.77
CA GLY A 28 0.44 -4.59 -18.52
C GLY A 28 1.61 -3.94 -17.78
N LEU A 29 1.30 -3.00 -16.91
CA LEU A 29 2.24 -2.28 -16.05
C LEU A 29 2.12 -2.74 -14.60
N LEU A 30 3.20 -2.59 -13.83
CA LEU A 30 3.25 -2.95 -12.42
C LEU A 30 2.09 -2.31 -11.62
N ILE A 31 1.83 -1.04 -11.83
CA ILE A 31 0.72 -0.33 -11.16
C ILE A 31 -0.65 -0.81 -11.64
N GLU A 32 -0.82 -1.19 -12.90
CA GLU A 32 -2.09 -1.71 -13.41
C GLU A 32 -2.49 -2.97 -12.67
N ARG A 33 -1.53 -3.86 -12.41
CA ARG A 33 -1.75 -5.06 -11.58
C ARG A 33 -2.23 -4.71 -10.18
N VAL A 34 -1.64 -3.70 -9.55
CA VAL A 34 -2.03 -3.26 -8.20
C VAL A 34 -3.43 -2.62 -8.22
N ILE A 35 -3.72 -1.79 -9.21
CA ILE A 35 -5.06 -1.18 -9.40
C ILE A 35 -6.13 -2.27 -9.54
N GLU A 36 -5.93 -3.24 -10.41
CA GLU A 36 -6.86 -4.36 -10.61
C GLU A 36 -7.15 -5.12 -9.32
N VAL A 37 -6.11 -5.40 -8.53
CA VAL A 37 -6.25 -6.13 -7.26
C VAL A 37 -7.06 -5.32 -6.25
N VAL A 38 -6.80 -4.01 -6.13
CA VAL A 38 -7.51 -3.13 -5.19
C VAL A 38 -8.97 -2.94 -5.62
N GLN A 39 -9.24 -2.76 -6.91
CA GLN A 39 -10.61 -2.61 -7.46
C GLN A 39 -11.48 -3.86 -7.27
N GLN A 40 -10.89 -5.05 -7.14
CA GLN A 40 -11.62 -6.27 -6.79
C GLN A 40 -12.07 -6.30 -5.32
N VAL A 41 -11.57 -5.39 -4.48
CA VAL A 41 -11.79 -5.40 -3.03
C VAL A 41 -12.58 -4.18 -2.55
N THR A 42 -12.33 -3.02 -3.14
CA THR A 42 -12.94 -1.74 -2.75
C THR A 42 -13.62 -1.08 -3.95
N ALA A 43 -14.82 -0.51 -3.71
CA ALA A 43 -15.55 0.22 -4.77
C ALA A 43 -14.90 1.58 -5.07
N ASP A 44 -14.37 2.24 -4.04
CA ASP A 44 -13.70 3.52 -4.16
C ASP A 44 -12.19 3.33 -4.11
N VAL A 45 -11.49 3.76 -5.16
CA VAL A 45 -10.02 3.70 -5.24
C VAL A 45 -9.49 5.09 -5.56
N ILE A 46 -8.48 5.52 -4.80
CA ILE A 46 -7.76 6.77 -5.02
C ILE A 46 -6.26 6.51 -5.16
N LEU A 47 -5.58 7.39 -5.89
CA LEU A 47 -4.15 7.33 -6.11
C LEU A 47 -3.46 8.52 -5.42
N ILE A 48 -2.44 8.26 -4.63
CA ILE A 48 -1.61 9.30 -4.01
C ILE A 48 -0.32 9.42 -4.82
N THR A 49 -0.13 10.58 -5.44
CA THR A 49 1.04 10.86 -6.29
C THR A 49 1.32 12.35 -6.39
N ASN A 50 2.60 12.73 -6.44
CA ASN A 50 3.03 14.12 -6.64
C ASN A 50 3.30 14.46 -8.13
N THR A 51 2.99 13.52 -9.04
CA THR A 51 3.10 13.70 -10.49
C THR A 51 1.83 13.21 -11.19
N PRO A 52 0.65 13.80 -10.91
CA PRO A 52 -0.65 13.29 -11.36
C PRO A 52 -0.75 13.21 -12.90
N GLU A 53 -0.05 14.09 -13.63
CA GLU A 53 -0.02 14.10 -15.10
C GLU A 53 0.44 12.77 -15.70
N ARG A 54 1.27 12.01 -14.99
CA ARG A 54 1.77 10.69 -15.44
C ARG A 54 0.75 9.58 -15.28
N TYR A 55 -0.21 9.76 -14.36
CA TYR A 55 -1.16 8.72 -13.95
C TYR A 55 -2.58 8.93 -14.49
N GLN A 56 -2.83 10.02 -15.25
CA GLN A 56 -4.15 10.36 -15.80
C GLN A 56 -4.81 9.22 -16.58
N ARG A 57 -3.99 8.42 -17.28
CA ARG A 57 -4.46 7.28 -18.09
C ARG A 57 -5.24 6.22 -17.30
N PHE A 58 -5.07 6.15 -15.99
CA PHE A 58 -5.76 5.16 -15.15
C PHE A 58 -7.15 5.59 -14.70
N GLY A 59 -7.55 6.86 -14.94
CA GLY A 59 -8.89 7.35 -14.68
C GLY A 59 -9.31 7.36 -13.20
N LEU A 60 -8.36 7.25 -12.27
CA LEU A 60 -8.62 7.28 -10.83
C LEU A 60 -8.55 8.71 -10.27
N PRO A 61 -9.34 9.05 -9.23
CA PRO A 61 -9.12 10.27 -8.45
C PRO A 61 -7.70 10.29 -7.87
N MET A 62 -7.00 11.42 -8.01
CA MET A 62 -5.61 11.56 -7.61
C MET A 62 -5.45 12.72 -6.63
N PHE A 63 -4.56 12.53 -5.65
CA PHE A 63 -4.21 13.54 -4.67
C PHE A 63 -2.70 13.61 -4.48
N SER A 64 -2.18 14.82 -4.38
CA SER A 64 -0.78 15.07 -4.02
C SER A 64 -0.62 15.10 -2.51
N ASP A 65 0.58 14.80 -2.01
CA ASP A 65 0.87 14.80 -0.59
C ASP A 65 0.45 16.13 0.06
N VAL A 66 -0.42 16.03 1.09
CA VAL A 66 -0.90 17.20 1.86
C VAL A 66 0.25 17.82 2.65
N ILE A 67 1.19 17.00 3.11
CA ILE A 67 2.40 17.45 3.81
C ILE A 67 3.61 17.01 2.99
N ALA A 68 4.35 17.99 2.47
CA ALA A 68 5.53 17.75 1.66
C ALA A 68 6.63 17.03 2.46
N GLU A 69 7.43 16.23 1.77
CA GLU A 69 8.62 15.55 2.29
C GLU A 69 8.37 14.57 3.47
N ALA A 70 7.12 14.23 3.74
CA ALA A 70 6.74 13.28 4.80
C ALA A 70 6.85 11.80 4.38
N GLY A 71 7.38 11.51 3.18
CA GLY A 71 7.62 10.16 2.68
C GLY A 71 6.37 9.29 2.66
N SER A 72 6.53 7.99 2.90
CA SER A 72 5.40 7.06 2.87
C SER A 72 4.37 7.32 3.97
N LEU A 73 4.77 7.89 5.11
CA LEU A 73 3.84 8.28 6.17
C LEU A 73 2.94 9.43 5.71
N GLY A 74 3.49 10.40 4.95
CA GLY A 74 2.74 11.49 4.31
C GLY A 74 1.74 10.97 3.29
N GLY A 75 2.12 9.99 2.50
CA GLY A 75 1.21 9.33 1.55
C GLY A 75 0.03 8.64 2.24
N ILE A 76 0.27 7.91 3.34
CA ILE A 76 -0.79 7.30 4.16
C ILE A 76 -1.70 8.39 4.74
N TYR A 77 -1.13 9.46 5.31
CA TYR A 77 -1.87 10.60 5.84
C TYR A 77 -2.77 11.22 4.77
N THR A 78 -2.21 11.50 3.60
CA THR A 78 -2.96 12.05 2.46
C THR A 78 -4.11 11.13 2.04
N GLY A 79 -3.86 9.82 1.98
CA GLY A 79 -4.89 8.83 1.72
C GLY A 79 -6.05 8.90 2.72
N LEU A 80 -5.75 8.96 4.02
CA LEU A 80 -6.74 9.09 5.08
C LEU A 80 -7.54 10.40 4.99
N VAL A 81 -6.88 11.52 4.70
CA VAL A 81 -7.56 12.82 4.56
C VAL A 81 -8.48 12.87 3.34
N SER A 82 -8.07 12.21 2.24
CA SER A 82 -8.80 12.22 0.97
C SER A 82 -9.90 11.16 0.89
N ALA A 83 -9.82 10.11 1.69
CA ALA A 83 -10.83 9.06 1.74
C ALA A 83 -12.12 9.54 2.40
N LYS A 84 -13.26 9.16 1.80
CA LYS A 84 -14.60 9.48 2.33
C LYS A 84 -15.17 8.39 3.26
N THR A 85 -14.43 7.30 3.43
CA THR A 85 -14.84 6.14 4.22
C THR A 85 -14.14 6.10 5.57
N PRO A 86 -14.68 5.37 6.58
CA PRO A 86 -14.06 5.24 7.90
C PRO A 86 -12.68 4.57 7.89
N TYR A 87 -12.41 3.77 6.87
CA TYR A 87 -11.16 2.99 6.74
C TYR A 87 -10.53 3.18 5.37
N SER A 88 -9.21 3.09 5.33
CA SER A 88 -8.40 3.14 4.10
C SER A 88 -7.51 1.89 4.02
N LEU A 89 -7.62 1.15 2.92
CA LEU A 89 -6.68 0.08 2.56
C LEU A 89 -5.52 0.72 1.80
N CYS A 90 -4.38 0.88 2.44
CA CYS A 90 -3.18 1.42 1.80
C CYS A 90 -2.36 0.29 1.16
N LEU A 91 -2.03 0.44 -0.12
CA LEU A 91 -1.19 -0.49 -0.86
C LEU A 91 -0.16 0.27 -1.70
N ALA A 92 1.12 -0.14 -1.61
CA ALA A 92 2.18 0.41 -2.46
C ALA A 92 2.06 -0.12 -3.89
N CYS A 93 2.38 0.71 -4.88
CA CYS A 93 2.29 0.37 -6.29
C CYS A 93 3.31 -0.67 -6.77
N ASP A 94 4.24 -1.10 -5.92
CA ASP A 94 5.32 -2.06 -6.20
C ASP A 94 5.14 -3.44 -5.55
N MET A 95 3.90 -3.78 -5.16
CA MET A 95 3.53 -5.06 -4.53
C MET A 95 2.63 -5.90 -5.45
N PRO A 96 3.16 -6.45 -6.56
CA PRO A 96 2.35 -7.08 -7.61
C PRO A 96 1.74 -8.44 -7.24
N PHE A 97 2.24 -9.08 -6.17
CA PHE A 97 1.82 -10.42 -5.76
C PHE A 97 0.75 -10.44 -4.67
N VAL A 98 0.33 -9.26 -4.18
CA VAL A 98 -0.75 -9.17 -3.20
C VAL A 98 -2.04 -9.72 -3.81
N LYS A 99 -2.72 -10.59 -3.07
CA LYS A 99 -3.95 -11.26 -3.53
C LYS A 99 -5.20 -10.53 -3.06
N PRO A 100 -6.25 -10.44 -3.91
CA PRO A 100 -7.53 -9.85 -3.49
C PRO A 100 -8.17 -10.57 -2.29
N THR A 101 -8.00 -11.89 -2.17
CA THR A 101 -8.48 -12.68 -1.03
C THR A 101 -7.89 -12.21 0.28
N PHE A 102 -6.58 -11.95 0.28
CA PHE A 102 -5.88 -11.42 1.44
C PHE A 102 -6.33 -9.99 1.80
N LEU A 103 -6.46 -9.11 0.82
CA LEU A 103 -6.94 -7.74 1.06
C LEU A 103 -8.38 -7.73 1.59
N ARG A 104 -9.27 -8.62 1.09
CA ARG A 104 -10.62 -8.78 1.65
C ARG A 104 -10.58 -9.22 3.12
N PHE A 105 -9.67 -10.13 3.46
CA PHE A 105 -9.47 -10.56 4.84
C PHE A 105 -9.04 -9.38 5.73
N LEU A 106 -8.04 -8.58 5.31
CA LEU A 106 -7.62 -7.38 6.05
C LEU A 106 -8.79 -6.40 6.25
N CYS A 107 -9.52 -6.12 5.17
CA CYS A 107 -10.68 -5.23 5.25
C CYS A 107 -11.76 -5.79 6.18
N GLY A 108 -12.01 -7.09 6.16
CA GLY A 108 -13.00 -7.76 7.00
C GLY A 108 -12.72 -7.63 8.50
N THR A 109 -11.45 -7.50 8.88
CA THR A 109 -11.01 -7.37 10.28
C THR A 109 -10.83 -5.92 10.73
N ALA A 110 -11.01 -4.93 9.85
CA ALA A 110 -10.70 -3.52 10.13
C ALA A 110 -11.52 -2.92 11.28
N ALA A 111 -12.76 -3.37 11.52
CA ALA A 111 -13.59 -2.87 12.62
C ALA A 111 -13.04 -3.21 14.03
N GLU A 112 -12.10 -4.12 14.12
CA GLU A 112 -11.58 -4.61 15.40
C GLU A 112 -10.41 -3.76 15.95
N ALA A 113 -9.82 -2.90 15.10
CA ALA A 113 -8.67 -2.08 15.47
C ALA A 113 -8.62 -0.77 14.68
N ASP A 114 -7.72 0.12 15.05
CA ASP A 114 -7.49 1.36 14.33
C ASP A 114 -6.46 1.16 13.20
N VAL A 115 -5.57 0.16 13.36
CA VAL A 115 -4.65 -0.32 12.33
C VAL A 115 -4.73 -1.84 12.25
N VAL A 116 -4.94 -2.39 11.06
CA VAL A 116 -4.78 -3.82 10.78
C VAL A 116 -3.60 -4.00 9.83
N ILE A 117 -2.54 -4.64 10.32
CA ILE A 117 -1.25 -4.69 9.64
C ILE A 117 -0.68 -6.11 9.60
N PRO A 118 -0.27 -6.61 8.42
CA PRO A 118 0.47 -7.84 8.31
C PRO A 118 1.89 -7.70 8.87
N ARG A 119 2.38 -8.80 9.43
CA ARG A 119 3.78 -8.96 9.80
C ARG A 119 4.32 -10.21 9.13
N ASN A 120 5.38 -10.06 8.36
CA ASN A 120 6.09 -11.15 7.74
C ASN A 120 7.44 -11.33 8.45
N ALA A 121 7.65 -12.49 9.07
CA ALA A 121 8.74 -12.70 10.01
C ALA A 121 8.73 -11.59 11.08
N GLU A 122 9.78 -10.76 11.13
CA GLU A 122 9.88 -9.66 12.10
C GLU A 122 9.42 -8.30 11.53
N ASP A 123 9.13 -8.24 10.22
CA ASP A 123 8.87 -6.97 9.54
C ASP A 123 7.37 -6.71 9.34
N PHE A 124 6.89 -5.57 9.82
CA PHE A 124 5.58 -5.06 9.49
C PHE A 124 5.48 -4.65 8.02
N GLN A 125 4.28 -4.81 7.43
CA GLN A 125 3.97 -4.41 6.07
C GLN A 125 3.07 -3.17 6.02
N PRO A 126 3.56 -1.99 6.44
CA PRO A 126 2.74 -0.81 6.63
C PRO A 126 2.19 -0.22 5.32
N LEU A 127 2.77 -0.60 4.18
CA LEU A 127 2.29 -0.23 2.85
C LEU A 127 1.41 -1.31 2.21
N CYS A 128 0.94 -2.28 3.02
CA CYS A 128 -0.13 -3.22 2.70
C CYS A 128 -0.98 -3.42 3.97
N ALA A 129 -1.70 -2.39 4.40
CA ALA A 129 -2.39 -2.37 5.69
C ALA A 129 -3.68 -1.55 5.62
N VAL A 130 -4.58 -1.78 6.59
CA VAL A 130 -5.80 -0.98 6.75
C VAL A 130 -5.63 -0.03 7.92
N TYR A 131 -6.00 1.23 7.70
CA TYR A 131 -5.95 2.32 8.68
C TYR A 131 -7.33 2.94 8.85
N SER A 132 -7.75 3.19 10.09
CA SER A 132 -8.95 3.96 10.39
C SER A 132 -8.68 5.47 10.36
N GLN A 133 -9.74 6.26 10.26
CA GLN A 133 -9.66 7.72 10.34
C GLN A 133 -9.10 8.23 11.68
N VAL A 134 -9.17 7.42 12.75
CA VAL A 134 -8.58 7.72 14.08
C VAL A 134 -7.06 7.92 13.98
N CYS A 135 -6.39 7.29 13.02
CA CYS A 135 -4.94 7.41 12.83
C CYS A 135 -4.48 8.79 12.32
N ARG A 136 -5.38 9.65 11.84
CA ARG A 136 -5.03 10.96 11.24
C ARG A 136 -4.23 11.84 12.18
N ASP A 137 -4.74 12.11 13.39
CA ASP A 137 -4.10 13.02 14.33
C ASP A 137 -2.77 12.47 14.84
N PRO A 138 -2.65 11.19 15.26
CA PRO A 138 -1.37 10.57 15.60
C PRO A 138 -0.32 10.66 14.49
N ILE A 139 -0.71 10.37 13.25
CA ILE A 139 0.19 10.44 12.09
C ILE A 139 0.65 11.88 11.86
N ARG A 140 -0.29 12.83 11.83
CA ARG A 140 0.01 14.25 11.64
C ARG A 140 1.02 14.73 12.69
N HIS A 141 0.79 14.43 13.97
CA HIS A 141 1.71 14.79 15.04
C HIS A 141 3.11 14.22 14.81
N LYS A 142 3.23 12.94 14.42
CA LYS A 142 4.55 12.35 14.12
C LYS A 142 5.26 13.04 12.95
N ILE A 143 4.53 13.44 11.91
CA ILE A 143 5.11 14.19 10.79
C ILE A 143 5.59 15.57 11.25
N GLU A 144 4.79 16.30 12.03
CA GLU A 144 5.13 17.64 12.56
C GLU A 144 6.40 17.65 13.43
N VAL A 145 6.66 16.55 14.16
CA VAL A 145 7.89 16.41 14.96
C VAL A 145 9.04 15.70 14.21
N GLY A 146 8.89 15.48 12.89
CA GLY A 146 9.94 14.89 12.04
C GLY A 146 10.17 13.38 12.25
N GLN A 147 9.25 12.67 12.89
CA GLN A 147 9.32 11.22 13.14
C GLN A 147 8.57 10.45 12.04
N LEU A 148 9.23 10.21 10.91
CA LEU A 148 8.61 9.66 9.70
C LEU A 148 8.53 8.13 9.62
N LYS A 149 8.94 7.40 10.67
CA LYS A 149 8.77 5.95 10.76
C LYS A 149 7.29 5.63 10.85
N ILE A 150 6.74 4.84 9.89
CA ILE A 150 5.29 4.57 9.81
C ILE A 150 4.78 3.92 11.10
N THR A 151 5.53 2.99 11.69
CA THR A 151 5.14 2.33 12.94
C THR A 151 5.29 3.22 14.19
N GLY A 152 5.79 4.45 14.03
CA GLY A 152 6.11 5.34 15.15
C GLY A 152 4.92 5.89 15.94
N PHE A 153 3.69 5.75 15.41
CA PHE A 153 2.45 6.18 16.10
C PHE A 153 1.63 5.00 16.65
N PHE A 154 2.10 3.76 16.53
CA PHE A 154 1.34 2.57 16.91
C PHE A 154 1.05 2.46 18.41
N ASP A 155 1.84 3.14 19.24
CA ASP A 155 1.63 3.29 20.69
C ASP A 155 0.41 4.15 21.06
N GLN A 156 -0.16 4.88 20.09
CA GLN A 156 -1.29 5.80 20.31
C GLN A 156 -2.62 5.26 19.76
N VAL A 157 -2.61 4.08 19.17
CA VAL A 157 -3.77 3.48 18.48
C VAL A 157 -3.86 1.99 18.75
N ARG A 158 -5.04 1.41 18.54
CA ARG A 158 -5.23 -0.05 18.64
C ARG A 158 -4.71 -0.70 17.36
N VAL A 159 -3.67 -1.54 17.49
CA VAL A 159 -3.06 -2.25 16.37
C VAL A 159 -3.40 -3.73 16.44
N ARG A 160 -3.99 -4.26 15.36
CA ARG A 160 -4.15 -5.68 15.14
C ARG A 160 -3.08 -6.17 14.15
N VAL A 161 -2.18 -6.99 14.64
CA VAL A 161 -1.16 -7.64 13.82
C VAL A 161 -1.73 -8.93 13.24
N ILE A 162 -1.61 -9.07 11.92
CA ILE A 162 -1.91 -10.32 11.20
C ILE A 162 -0.58 -11.05 10.99
N ASP A 163 -0.39 -12.15 11.70
CA ASP A 163 0.85 -12.92 11.67
C ASP A 163 1.02 -13.68 10.35
N GLY A 164 2.23 -13.72 9.82
CA GLY A 164 2.59 -14.39 8.58
C GLY A 164 2.25 -15.88 8.55
N ASN A 165 2.18 -16.55 9.71
CA ASN A 165 1.76 -17.95 9.79
C ASN A 165 0.32 -18.18 9.31
N LEU A 166 -0.57 -17.17 9.46
CA LEU A 166 -1.93 -17.21 8.92
C LEU A 166 -1.95 -17.10 7.39
N LEU A 167 -0.87 -16.57 6.83
CA LEU A 167 -0.71 -16.32 5.39
C LEU A 167 -0.05 -17.49 4.66
N ALA A 168 0.65 -18.37 5.36
CA ALA A 168 1.41 -19.48 4.77
C ALA A 168 0.55 -20.40 3.88
N ARG A 169 -0.74 -20.51 4.16
CA ARG A 169 -1.68 -21.27 3.34
C ARG A 169 -1.94 -20.63 1.97
N ASP A 170 -2.04 -19.30 1.94
CA ASP A 170 -2.33 -18.54 0.73
C ASP A 170 -1.07 -18.05 0.02
N ASP A 171 0.06 -18.05 0.71
CA ASP A 171 1.35 -17.62 0.19
C ASP A 171 2.50 -18.58 0.63
N PRO A 172 2.48 -19.84 0.16
CA PRO A 172 3.46 -20.87 0.56
C PRO A 172 4.89 -20.52 0.17
N HIS A 173 5.09 -19.57 -0.74
CA HIS A 173 6.40 -19.12 -1.20
C HIS A 173 6.83 -17.79 -0.59
N ASN A 174 5.99 -17.21 0.30
CA ASN A 174 6.26 -15.96 1.00
C ASN A 174 6.63 -14.79 0.07
N ILE A 175 5.92 -14.67 -1.06
CA ILE A 175 6.17 -13.64 -2.07
C ILE A 175 5.15 -12.51 -2.07
N MET A 176 4.05 -12.65 -1.33
CA MET A 176 2.94 -11.69 -1.34
C MET A 176 3.41 -10.26 -1.03
N PHE A 177 4.38 -10.13 -0.14
CA PHE A 177 4.96 -8.85 0.26
C PHE A 177 6.27 -8.51 -0.47
N PHE A 178 6.57 -9.22 -1.55
CA PHE A 178 7.75 -8.91 -2.34
C PHE A 178 7.58 -7.56 -3.04
N ASN A 179 8.53 -6.65 -2.82
CA ASN A 179 8.57 -5.32 -3.42
C ASN A 179 9.61 -5.27 -4.53
N ALA A 180 9.25 -4.71 -5.69
CA ALA A 180 10.16 -4.49 -6.81
C ALA A 180 10.83 -3.10 -6.68
N ASN A 181 11.81 -2.95 -5.77
CA ASN A 181 12.46 -1.67 -5.46
C ASN A 181 13.75 -1.42 -6.24
N THR A 182 14.42 -2.49 -6.69
CA THR A 182 15.65 -2.43 -7.48
C THR A 182 15.48 -3.13 -8.82
N PRO A 183 16.36 -2.90 -9.83
CA PRO A 183 16.32 -3.62 -11.09
C PRO A 183 16.39 -5.14 -10.92
N GLU A 184 17.21 -5.62 -9.96
CA GLU A 184 17.36 -7.03 -9.66
C GLU A 184 16.09 -7.62 -9.05
N GLU A 185 15.47 -6.92 -8.10
CA GLU A 185 14.19 -7.32 -7.50
C GLU A 185 13.07 -7.32 -8.55
N TYR A 186 13.05 -6.34 -9.44
CA TYR A 186 12.08 -6.30 -10.54
C TYR A 186 12.25 -7.49 -11.49
N THR A 187 13.48 -7.80 -11.92
CA THR A 187 13.76 -8.99 -12.76
C THR A 187 13.32 -10.27 -12.05
N LYS A 188 13.61 -10.39 -10.75
CA LYS A 188 13.15 -11.52 -9.94
C LYS A 188 11.63 -11.60 -9.89
N ALA A 189 10.94 -10.46 -9.72
CA ALA A 189 9.48 -10.42 -9.75
C ALA A 189 8.90 -10.89 -11.10
N GLN A 190 9.52 -10.49 -12.23
CA GLN A 190 9.08 -10.96 -13.56
C GLN A 190 9.20 -12.48 -13.68
N HIS A 191 10.34 -13.07 -13.34
CA HIS A 191 10.52 -14.53 -13.37
C HIS A 191 9.52 -15.26 -12.47
N MET A 192 9.31 -14.77 -11.25
CA MET A 192 8.31 -15.34 -10.33
C MET A 192 6.89 -15.27 -10.89
N PHE A 193 6.58 -14.27 -11.69
CA PHE A 193 5.27 -14.13 -12.33
C PHE A 193 5.12 -15.10 -13.51
N GLU A 194 6.13 -15.21 -14.38
CA GLU A 194 6.15 -16.10 -15.55
C GLU A 194 6.03 -17.60 -15.16
N GLU A 195 6.67 -18.02 -14.05
CA GLU A 195 6.60 -19.39 -13.55
C GLU A 195 5.21 -19.82 -13.05
N ARG A 196 4.25 -18.87 -12.95
CA ARG A 196 2.91 -19.11 -12.37
C ARG A 196 1.75 -18.94 -13.35
N HIS A 197 2.06 -18.52 -14.55
CA HIS A 197 1.10 -18.28 -15.63
C HIS A 197 1.50 -19.00 -16.90
#